data_d851cf0e62e155802251c6de3c2159b0
#
_entry.id   d851cf0e62e155802251c6de3c2159b0
#
_cell.length_a   1.000
_cell.length_b   1.000
_cell.length_c   1.000
_cell.angle_alpha   90.00
_cell.angle_beta   90.00
_cell.angle_gamma   90.00
#
_symmetry.space_group_name_H-M   'P 1'
#
loop_
_entity.id
_entity.type
_entity.pdbx_description
1 polymer ?
#
loop_
_entity_poly.entity_id
_entity_poly.type
_entity_poly.pdbx_seq_one_letter_code
_entity_poly.pdbx_strand_id
1 'polypeptide(L)'
;LTLPPDLDETKKYPTIVYVYGGPKVQLVTGDWQNGARGWDLYMAQRGYVMFTVDSRGSANRGHAFESVIHRNLGINEMADQVKGVEFLKSLSYVDADRIGVHGWSYGGFMTTNLMLTYPEIFKVGVAGGPVIDWSNYEIMYGERYMDRPQDNPEGYKNANLKLKAGNLKGHLLMIHGDIDPVVVWQHSLGFLKACVEADTYPDYFVYPRHEHNVTGKDRPHLHEKITRYFDDYLGN
;
A
#
# COMPACT_ATOMS: atom_id res chain seq x y z
N LEU A 1 -12.88 -6.65 7.89
CA LEU A 1 -12.89 -7.77 6.95
C LEU A 1 -14.09 -7.67 6.02
N THR A 2 -13.84 -7.91 4.72
CA THR A 2 -14.88 -8.21 3.73
C THR A 2 -14.60 -9.62 3.23
N LEU A 3 -15.57 -10.51 3.43
CA LEU A 3 -15.42 -11.95 3.21
C LEU A 3 -16.16 -12.40 1.95
N PRO A 4 -15.72 -13.48 1.30
CA PRO A 4 -16.51 -14.12 0.26
C PRO A 4 -17.96 -14.42 0.74
N PRO A 5 -18.99 -14.18 -0.09
CA PRO A 5 -20.39 -14.37 0.34
C PRO A 5 -20.69 -15.81 0.73
N ASP A 6 -20.04 -16.79 0.10
CA ASP A 6 -20.17 -18.22 0.36
C ASP A 6 -18.91 -18.77 1.07
N LEU A 7 -18.44 -18.05 2.10
CA LEU A 7 -17.25 -18.45 2.85
C LEU A 7 -17.39 -19.85 3.46
N ASP A 8 -16.46 -20.72 3.11
CA ASP A 8 -16.32 -22.06 3.71
C ASP A 8 -15.05 -22.05 4.58
N GLU A 9 -15.23 -22.01 5.91
CA GLU A 9 -14.12 -21.92 6.86
C GLU A 9 -13.19 -23.16 6.86
N THR A 10 -13.52 -24.21 6.14
CA THR A 10 -12.66 -25.38 5.92
C THR A 10 -11.66 -25.20 4.77
N LYS A 11 -11.85 -24.15 3.97
CA LYS A 11 -10.97 -23.80 2.83
C LYS A 11 -10.00 -22.68 3.19
N LYS A 12 -8.98 -22.51 2.36
CA LYS A 12 -8.00 -21.45 2.47
C LYS A 12 -8.19 -20.43 1.34
N TYR A 13 -8.27 -19.16 1.71
CA TYR A 13 -8.50 -18.06 0.77
C TYR A 13 -7.29 -17.12 0.72
N PRO A 14 -6.90 -16.66 -0.49
CA PRO A 14 -5.93 -15.59 -0.63
C PRO A 14 -6.50 -14.31 0.01
N THR A 15 -5.61 -13.52 0.59
CA THR A 15 -6.01 -12.32 1.32
C THR A 15 -5.30 -11.08 0.78
N ILE A 16 -6.03 -10.00 0.59
CA ILE A 16 -5.48 -8.71 0.20
C ILE A 16 -5.67 -7.71 1.34
N VAL A 17 -4.55 -7.18 1.82
CA VAL A 17 -4.53 -6.05 2.76
C VAL A 17 -4.62 -4.77 1.95
N TYR A 18 -5.70 -4.00 2.12
CA TYR A 18 -5.74 -2.65 1.60
C TYR A 18 -5.25 -1.68 2.67
N VAL A 19 -4.21 -0.92 2.34
CA VAL A 19 -3.56 -0.01 3.26
C VAL A 19 -3.59 1.43 2.74
N TYR A 20 -3.88 2.40 3.60
CA TYR A 20 -3.44 3.77 3.44
C TYR A 20 -2.33 4.07 4.45
N GLY A 21 -2.62 3.94 5.75
CA GLY A 21 -1.67 4.03 6.85
C GLY A 21 -1.19 5.45 7.18
N GLY A 22 -1.50 6.43 6.33
CA GLY A 22 -0.99 7.79 6.45
C GLY A 22 -1.78 8.69 7.38
N PRO A 23 -1.19 9.83 7.73
CA PRO A 23 -1.81 10.80 8.63
C PRO A 23 -3.14 11.34 8.08
N LYS A 24 -4.03 11.71 9.00
CA LYS A 24 -5.35 12.31 8.75
C LYS A 24 -6.36 11.44 7.99
N VAL A 25 -6.06 10.19 7.70
CA VAL A 25 -6.99 9.28 7.00
C VAL A 25 -7.42 8.17 7.93
N GLN A 26 -8.73 7.95 8.01
CA GLN A 26 -9.34 6.79 8.63
C GLN A 26 -10.11 6.03 7.56
N LEU A 27 -9.79 4.75 7.37
CA LEU A 27 -10.43 3.89 6.37
C LEU A 27 -11.59 3.08 6.97
N VAL A 28 -11.44 2.61 8.21
CA VAL A 28 -12.47 1.84 8.89
C VAL A 28 -13.39 2.80 9.61
N THR A 29 -14.64 2.88 9.18
CA THR A 29 -15.66 3.80 9.72
C THR A 29 -16.84 3.02 10.28
N GLY A 30 -17.74 3.72 11.02
CA GLY A 30 -19.02 3.17 11.46
C GLY A 30 -20.15 3.27 10.42
N ASP A 31 -19.81 3.66 9.19
CA ASP A 31 -20.77 3.84 8.10
C ASP A 31 -21.22 2.51 7.50
N TRP A 32 -22.16 2.58 6.54
CA TRP A 32 -22.55 1.43 5.74
C TRP A 32 -21.32 0.75 5.12
N GLN A 33 -21.22 -0.57 5.27
CA GLN A 33 -20.10 -1.40 4.83
C GLN A 33 -18.77 -1.13 5.58
N ASN A 34 -18.78 -0.38 6.67
CA ASN A 34 -17.57 -0.07 7.47
C ASN A 34 -16.40 0.52 6.66
N GLY A 35 -16.69 1.29 5.61
CA GLY A 35 -15.70 1.89 4.73
C GLY A 35 -15.17 0.96 3.62
N ALA A 36 -15.72 -0.25 3.46
CA ALA A 36 -15.37 -1.11 2.34
C ALA A 36 -15.70 -0.45 1.00
N ARG A 37 -14.78 -0.53 0.05
CA ARG A 37 -14.94 0.02 -1.29
C ARG A 37 -15.62 -0.98 -2.22
N GLY A 38 -16.21 -0.48 -3.31
CA GLY A 38 -16.83 -1.35 -4.31
C GLY A 38 -15.87 -2.40 -4.87
N TRP A 39 -14.58 -2.07 -5.01
CA TRP A 39 -13.57 -3.03 -5.44
C TRP A 39 -13.31 -4.11 -4.38
N ASP A 40 -13.35 -3.79 -3.08
CA ASP A 40 -13.21 -4.80 -2.01
C ASP A 40 -14.36 -5.82 -2.07
N LEU A 41 -15.58 -5.35 -2.30
CA LEU A 41 -16.75 -6.22 -2.47
C LEU A 41 -16.62 -7.11 -3.73
N TYR A 42 -16.13 -6.53 -4.82
CA TYR A 42 -15.89 -7.27 -6.06
C TYR A 42 -14.84 -8.37 -5.86
N MET A 43 -13.73 -8.10 -5.19
CA MET A 43 -12.69 -9.09 -4.90
C MET A 43 -13.19 -10.17 -3.94
N ALA A 44 -14.00 -9.80 -2.94
CA ALA A 44 -14.61 -10.78 -2.05
C ALA A 44 -15.52 -11.76 -2.79
N GLN A 45 -16.32 -11.30 -3.77
CA GLN A 45 -17.12 -12.16 -4.65
C GLN A 45 -16.27 -13.09 -5.51
N ARG A 46 -15.00 -12.74 -5.76
CA ARG A 46 -14.02 -13.56 -6.50
C ARG A 46 -13.25 -14.53 -5.60
N GLY A 47 -13.59 -14.60 -4.31
CA GLY A 47 -12.96 -15.53 -3.39
C GLY A 47 -11.73 -15.00 -2.64
N TYR A 48 -11.54 -13.68 -2.61
CA TYR A 48 -10.51 -13.07 -1.77
C TYR A 48 -11.07 -12.64 -0.41
N VAL A 49 -10.28 -12.79 0.63
CA VAL A 49 -10.51 -12.09 1.89
C VAL A 49 -9.89 -10.69 1.77
N MET A 50 -10.71 -9.66 1.99
CA MET A 50 -10.23 -8.28 2.00
C MET A 50 -10.10 -7.78 3.42
N PHE A 51 -8.96 -7.19 3.74
CA PHE A 51 -8.65 -6.70 5.07
C PHE A 51 -8.18 -5.26 5.06
N THR A 52 -8.67 -4.47 6.00
CA THR A 52 -8.21 -3.10 6.24
C THR A 52 -8.10 -2.87 7.74
N VAL A 53 -6.99 -2.30 8.19
CA VAL A 53 -6.80 -1.82 9.55
C VAL A 53 -6.20 -0.43 9.54
N ASP A 54 -6.74 0.46 10.35
CA ASP A 54 -6.16 1.78 10.59
C ASP A 54 -5.03 1.67 11.61
N SER A 55 -3.81 1.93 11.16
CA SER A 55 -2.61 1.95 11.98
C SER A 55 -2.49 3.24 12.79
N ARG A 56 -1.62 3.26 13.76
CA ARG A 56 -1.19 4.50 14.41
C ARG A 56 -0.73 5.50 13.34
N GLY A 57 -1.01 6.77 13.58
CA GLY A 57 -0.88 7.84 12.59
C GLY A 57 -2.19 8.22 11.90
N SER A 58 -3.18 7.29 11.85
CA SER A 58 -4.50 7.58 11.29
C SER A 58 -5.32 8.49 12.21
N ALA A 59 -6.36 9.13 11.63
CA ALA A 59 -7.16 10.15 12.29
C ALA A 59 -8.16 9.58 13.33
N ASN A 60 -8.73 10.52 14.10
CA ASN A 60 -9.89 10.34 14.98
C ASN A 60 -9.68 9.47 16.22
N ARG A 61 -8.44 9.22 16.64
CA ARG A 61 -8.09 8.48 17.86
C ARG A 61 -7.27 9.29 18.87
N GLY A 62 -7.19 10.62 18.64
CA GLY A 62 -6.51 11.56 19.52
C GLY A 62 -5.02 11.72 19.22
N HIS A 63 -4.47 12.83 19.77
CA HIS A 63 -3.14 13.32 19.42
C HIS A 63 -2.03 12.28 19.60
N ALA A 64 -2.01 11.54 20.71
CA ALA A 64 -0.97 10.55 20.97
C ALA A 64 -0.94 9.43 19.93
N PHE A 65 -2.11 9.04 19.42
CA PHE A 65 -2.23 8.02 18.36
C PHE A 65 -1.81 8.57 17.00
N GLU A 66 -2.17 9.82 16.70
CA GLU A 66 -1.88 10.45 15.40
C GLU A 66 -0.42 10.90 15.28
N SER A 67 0.18 11.42 16.37
CA SER A 67 1.50 12.05 16.32
C SER A 67 2.68 11.08 16.44
N VAL A 68 2.45 9.82 16.79
CA VAL A 68 3.52 8.83 16.99
C VAL A 68 4.38 8.56 15.74
N ILE A 69 3.85 8.89 14.56
CA ILE A 69 4.55 8.77 13.28
C ILE A 69 5.44 9.96 12.95
N HIS A 70 5.35 11.06 13.72
CA HIS A 70 6.14 12.26 13.48
C HIS A 70 7.64 11.91 13.44
N ARG A 71 8.33 12.36 12.40
CA ARG A 71 9.73 12.11 12.06
C ARG A 71 10.09 10.67 11.65
N ASN A 72 9.13 9.72 11.66
CA ASN A 72 9.38 8.28 11.44
C ASN A 72 8.30 7.64 10.56
N LEU A 73 7.95 8.29 9.44
CA LEU A 73 6.92 7.75 8.53
C LEU A 73 7.26 6.33 8.05
N GLY A 74 6.27 5.45 8.10
CA GLY A 74 6.36 4.06 7.63
C GLY A 74 6.87 3.07 8.65
N ILE A 75 7.25 3.48 9.88
CA ILE A 75 7.77 2.55 10.91
C ILE A 75 6.62 2.00 11.76
N ASN A 76 5.92 2.86 12.50
CA ASN A 76 4.82 2.43 13.36
C ASN A 76 3.66 1.87 12.55
N GLU A 77 3.38 2.47 11.41
CA GLU A 77 2.31 2.05 10.50
C GLU A 77 2.56 0.63 9.98
N MET A 78 3.79 0.31 9.54
CA MET A 78 4.12 -1.06 9.12
C MET A 78 4.02 -2.06 10.26
N ALA A 79 4.50 -1.70 11.45
CA ALA A 79 4.41 -2.58 12.61
C ALA A 79 2.95 -2.93 12.95
N ASP A 80 2.04 -1.96 12.84
CA ASP A 80 0.62 -2.20 13.08
C ASP A 80 -0.03 -3.02 11.95
N GLN A 81 0.38 -2.83 10.68
CA GLN A 81 -0.07 -3.68 9.58
C GLN A 81 0.37 -5.14 9.77
N VAL A 82 1.59 -5.37 10.24
CA VAL A 82 2.09 -6.72 10.57
C VAL A 82 1.28 -7.35 11.71
N LYS A 83 0.87 -6.58 12.72
CA LYS A 83 -0.07 -7.05 13.75
C LYS A 83 -1.42 -7.47 13.15
N GLY A 84 -1.91 -6.71 12.18
CA GLY A 84 -3.09 -7.09 11.39
C GLY A 84 -2.89 -8.41 10.65
N VAL A 85 -1.71 -8.65 10.08
CA VAL A 85 -1.37 -9.92 9.43
C VAL A 85 -1.28 -11.07 10.43
N GLU A 86 -0.75 -10.85 11.64
CA GLU A 86 -0.74 -11.87 12.70
C GLU A 86 -2.18 -12.28 13.05
N PHE A 87 -3.10 -11.33 13.14
CA PHE A 87 -4.53 -11.62 13.32
C PHE A 87 -5.09 -12.43 12.14
N LEU A 88 -4.82 -12.02 10.90
CA LEU A 88 -5.27 -12.76 9.71
C LEU A 88 -4.80 -14.22 9.73
N LYS A 89 -3.54 -14.45 10.07
CA LYS A 89 -2.95 -15.80 10.16
C LYS A 89 -3.60 -16.68 11.23
N SER A 90 -4.29 -16.09 12.20
CA SER A 90 -5.03 -16.84 13.24
C SER A 90 -6.39 -17.34 12.77
N LEU A 91 -6.89 -16.86 11.62
CA LEU A 91 -8.18 -17.25 11.05
C LEU A 91 -8.03 -18.54 10.23
N SER A 92 -8.92 -19.53 10.49
CA SER A 92 -8.85 -20.86 9.86
C SER A 92 -8.89 -20.80 8.33
N TYR A 93 -9.60 -19.83 7.77
CA TYR A 93 -9.85 -19.69 6.34
C TYR A 93 -8.84 -18.80 5.62
N VAL A 94 -7.89 -18.17 6.30
CA VAL A 94 -6.83 -17.37 5.65
C VAL A 94 -5.67 -18.25 5.21
N ASP A 95 -5.23 -18.08 3.97
CA ASP A 95 -4.00 -18.68 3.47
C ASP A 95 -2.81 -17.78 3.81
N ALA A 96 -2.02 -18.21 4.78
CA ALA A 96 -0.86 -17.44 5.27
C ALA A 96 0.25 -17.26 4.21
N ASP A 97 0.28 -18.11 3.19
CA ASP A 97 1.28 -18.07 2.11
C ASP A 97 0.80 -17.23 0.90
N ARG A 98 -0.48 -16.83 0.90
CA ARG A 98 -1.10 -16.03 -0.15
C ARG A 98 -1.66 -14.72 0.42
N ILE A 99 -0.75 -13.85 0.89
CA ILE A 99 -1.09 -12.50 1.38
C ILE A 99 -0.51 -11.46 0.43
N GLY A 100 -1.39 -10.62 -0.12
CA GLY A 100 -1.05 -9.48 -0.93
C GLY A 100 -1.36 -8.15 -0.23
N VAL A 101 -0.87 -7.05 -0.81
CA VAL A 101 -1.10 -5.69 -0.29
C VAL A 101 -1.36 -4.71 -1.43
N HIS A 102 -2.31 -3.80 -1.21
CA HIS A 102 -2.65 -2.75 -2.16
C HIS A 102 -2.89 -1.42 -1.46
N GLY A 103 -2.41 -0.34 -2.05
CA GLY A 103 -2.69 1.02 -1.59
C GLY A 103 -2.32 2.08 -2.61
N TRP A 104 -2.84 3.29 -2.39
CA TRP A 104 -2.65 4.43 -3.28
C TRP A 104 -2.01 5.61 -2.54
N SER A 105 -1.15 6.40 -3.20
CA SER A 105 -0.50 7.56 -2.61
C SER A 105 0.38 7.19 -1.41
N TYR A 106 0.08 7.68 -0.21
CA TYR A 106 0.70 7.18 1.03
C TYR A 106 0.53 5.66 1.17
N GLY A 107 -0.64 5.13 0.78
CA GLY A 107 -0.87 3.69 0.72
C GLY A 107 0.03 2.99 -0.31
N GLY A 108 0.39 3.65 -1.40
CA GLY A 108 1.40 3.19 -2.36
C GLY A 108 2.80 3.13 -1.73
N PHE A 109 3.19 4.15 -0.95
CA PHE A 109 4.40 4.13 -0.13
C PHE A 109 4.37 2.96 0.86
N MET A 110 3.27 2.78 1.60
CA MET A 110 3.11 1.68 2.54
C MET A 110 3.19 0.31 1.86
N THR A 111 2.51 0.13 0.73
CA THR A 111 2.55 -1.10 -0.08
C THR A 111 3.98 -1.44 -0.48
N THR A 112 4.68 -0.48 -1.08
CA THR A 112 6.07 -0.66 -1.51
C THR A 112 6.98 -0.96 -0.31
N ASN A 113 6.84 -0.20 0.79
CA ASN A 113 7.65 -0.39 1.99
C ASN A 113 7.42 -1.75 2.66
N LEU A 114 6.16 -2.22 2.73
CA LEU A 114 5.80 -3.54 3.25
C LEU A 114 6.39 -4.66 2.40
N MET A 115 6.31 -4.57 1.07
CA MET A 115 6.91 -5.53 0.14
C MET A 115 8.44 -5.63 0.29
N LEU A 116 9.10 -4.50 0.55
CA LEU A 116 10.57 -4.42 0.69
C LEU A 116 11.07 -4.79 2.08
N THR A 117 10.23 -4.62 3.12
CA THR A 117 10.63 -4.85 4.51
C THR A 117 10.20 -6.23 5.02
N TYR A 118 9.07 -6.75 4.52
CA TYR A 118 8.50 -8.04 4.92
C TYR A 118 8.20 -8.95 3.70
N PRO A 119 9.21 -9.24 2.85
CA PRO A 119 9.02 -10.04 1.64
C PRO A 119 8.60 -11.49 1.92
N GLU A 120 8.82 -11.97 3.14
CA GLU A 120 8.34 -13.28 3.60
C GLU A 120 6.82 -13.31 3.85
N ILE A 121 6.20 -12.14 4.08
CA ILE A 121 4.76 -12.01 4.33
C ILE A 121 4.02 -11.69 3.03
N PHE A 122 4.38 -10.57 2.40
CA PHE A 122 3.67 -10.04 1.25
C PHE A 122 4.26 -10.57 -0.06
N LYS A 123 3.45 -11.38 -0.78
CA LYS A 123 3.89 -12.05 -2.01
C LYS A 123 3.60 -11.22 -3.25
N VAL A 124 2.51 -10.46 -3.22
CA VAL A 124 2.05 -9.60 -4.32
C VAL A 124 1.68 -8.24 -3.80
N GLY A 125 2.14 -7.18 -4.47
CA GLY A 125 1.78 -5.81 -4.15
C GLY A 125 1.34 -5.01 -5.37
N VAL A 126 0.36 -4.11 -5.19
CA VAL A 126 0.00 -3.12 -6.19
C VAL A 126 0.04 -1.73 -5.57
N ALA A 127 1.03 -0.94 -5.96
CA ALA A 127 1.29 0.40 -5.43
C ALA A 127 0.88 1.47 -6.45
N GLY A 128 -0.17 2.23 -6.16
CA GLY A 128 -0.62 3.32 -7.02
C GLY A 128 -0.10 4.67 -6.57
N GLY A 129 0.44 5.49 -7.49
CA GLY A 129 0.96 6.83 -7.24
C GLY A 129 1.87 6.90 -6.00
N PRO A 130 2.86 5.98 -5.83
CA PRO A 130 3.55 5.80 -4.56
C PRO A 130 4.54 6.93 -4.27
N VAL A 131 4.53 7.48 -3.08
CA VAL A 131 5.67 8.24 -2.57
C VAL A 131 6.81 7.26 -2.33
N ILE A 132 8.00 7.59 -2.85
CA ILE A 132 9.19 6.73 -2.75
C ILE A 132 10.28 7.37 -1.89
N ASP A 133 10.41 8.68 -1.97
CA ASP A 133 11.42 9.44 -1.25
C ASP A 133 10.80 10.75 -0.75
N TRP A 134 10.60 10.87 0.55
CA TRP A 134 9.96 12.02 1.16
C TRP A 134 10.72 13.34 0.97
N SER A 135 12.02 13.29 0.66
CA SER A 135 12.80 14.47 0.32
C SER A 135 12.41 15.10 -1.03
N ASN A 136 11.72 14.33 -1.88
CA ASN A 136 11.19 14.78 -3.17
C ASN A 136 9.68 15.12 -3.13
N TYR A 137 9.06 15.02 -1.96
CA TYR A 137 7.65 15.32 -1.79
C TYR A 137 7.46 16.83 -1.46
N GLU A 138 6.23 17.31 -1.59
CA GLU A 138 5.95 18.72 -1.33
C GLU A 138 6.27 19.11 0.11
N ILE A 139 6.87 20.30 0.29
CA ILE A 139 7.48 20.74 1.54
C ILE A 139 6.45 20.85 2.68
N MET A 140 5.26 21.39 2.40
CA MET A 140 4.24 21.64 3.44
C MET A 140 3.75 20.34 4.10
N TYR A 141 3.71 19.24 3.35
CA TYR A 141 3.40 17.92 3.90
C TYR A 141 4.65 17.27 4.51
N GLY A 142 5.74 17.25 3.74
CA GLY A 142 7.00 16.63 4.17
C GLY A 142 7.49 17.19 5.51
N GLU A 143 7.65 18.49 5.62
CA GLU A 143 8.15 19.12 6.85
C GLU A 143 7.16 19.04 8.02
N ARG A 144 5.85 18.99 7.76
CA ARG A 144 4.84 18.81 8.82
C ARG A 144 5.01 17.48 9.56
N TYR A 145 5.35 16.42 8.86
CA TYR A 145 5.40 15.07 9.43
C TYR A 145 6.80 14.54 9.65
N MET A 146 7.80 15.15 9.01
CA MET A 146 9.18 14.67 9.04
C MET A 146 10.19 15.74 9.50
N ASP A 147 9.75 16.99 9.77
CA ASP A 147 10.62 18.16 9.88
C ASP A 147 11.44 18.36 8.58
N ARG A 148 12.40 19.29 8.59
CA ARG A 148 13.29 19.48 7.44
C ARG A 148 14.26 18.29 7.30
N PRO A 149 14.70 17.93 6.09
CA PRO A 149 15.69 16.87 5.90
C PRO A 149 16.98 17.05 6.70
N GLN A 150 17.40 18.30 6.91
CA GLN A 150 18.59 18.64 7.72
C GLN A 150 18.40 18.37 9.22
N ASP A 151 17.15 18.48 9.70
CA ASP A 151 16.82 18.32 11.12
C ASP A 151 16.46 16.86 11.46
N ASN A 152 16.17 16.03 10.43
CA ASN A 152 15.79 14.63 10.57
C ASN A 152 16.38 13.73 9.47
N PRO A 153 17.71 13.74 9.25
CA PRO A 153 18.33 13.00 8.15
C PRO A 153 18.08 11.48 8.24
N GLU A 154 18.08 10.91 9.44
CA GLU A 154 17.85 9.48 9.63
C GLU A 154 16.38 9.08 9.33
N GLY A 155 15.39 9.91 9.70
CA GLY A 155 14.00 9.64 9.36
C GLY A 155 13.76 9.63 7.84
N TYR A 156 14.32 10.59 7.13
CA TYR A 156 14.25 10.64 5.67
C TYR A 156 14.96 9.45 5.01
N LYS A 157 16.14 9.08 5.52
CA LYS A 157 16.88 7.91 5.05
C LYS A 157 16.10 6.61 5.25
N ASN A 158 15.52 6.40 6.42
CA ASN A 158 14.73 5.20 6.75
C ASN A 158 13.48 5.08 5.90
N ALA A 159 12.86 6.22 5.53
CA ALA A 159 11.67 6.29 4.69
C ALA A 159 11.97 6.34 3.18
N ASN A 160 13.26 6.35 2.76
CA ASN A 160 13.64 6.34 1.36
C ASN A 160 13.65 4.92 0.79
N LEU A 161 12.63 4.58 0.01
CA LEU A 161 12.44 3.23 -0.52
C LEU A 161 13.45 2.85 -1.62
N LYS A 162 14.09 3.82 -2.26
CA LYS A 162 15.17 3.55 -3.23
C LYS A 162 16.31 2.76 -2.59
N LEU A 163 16.61 3.04 -1.31
CA LEU A 163 17.67 2.36 -0.57
C LEU A 163 17.34 0.89 -0.23
N LYS A 164 16.09 0.50 -0.40
CA LYS A 164 15.59 -0.85 -0.11
C LYS A 164 15.27 -1.65 -1.37
N ALA A 165 15.48 -1.08 -2.56
CA ALA A 165 15.07 -1.68 -3.84
C ALA A 165 15.58 -3.13 -4.02
N GLY A 166 16.78 -3.44 -3.54
CA GLY A 166 17.36 -4.79 -3.58
C GLY A 166 16.64 -5.85 -2.72
N ASN A 167 15.73 -5.43 -1.84
CA ASN A 167 14.98 -6.36 -0.99
C ASN A 167 13.72 -6.92 -1.65
N LEU A 168 13.36 -6.44 -2.83
CA LEU A 168 12.17 -6.91 -3.55
C LEU A 168 12.32 -8.39 -3.93
N LYS A 169 11.40 -9.23 -3.45
CA LYS A 169 11.35 -10.68 -3.77
C LYS A 169 10.03 -11.11 -4.39
N GLY A 170 8.93 -10.48 -4.03
CA GLY A 170 7.59 -10.77 -4.54
C GLY A 170 7.27 -9.98 -5.82
N HIS A 171 6.06 -10.15 -6.32
CA HIS A 171 5.55 -9.44 -7.48
C HIS A 171 5.02 -8.07 -7.08
N LEU A 172 5.62 -7.00 -7.57
CA LEU A 172 5.20 -5.62 -7.32
C LEU A 172 4.81 -4.94 -8.63
N LEU A 173 3.54 -4.54 -8.75
CA LEU A 173 3.07 -3.64 -9.80
C LEU A 173 3.03 -2.21 -9.27
N MET A 174 3.76 -1.31 -9.91
CA MET A 174 3.63 0.12 -9.68
C MET A 174 2.76 0.75 -10.76
N ILE A 175 1.84 1.62 -10.37
CA ILE A 175 0.94 2.34 -11.28
C ILE A 175 1.07 3.83 -11.03
N HIS A 176 1.18 4.65 -12.10
CA HIS A 176 1.30 6.11 -11.96
C HIS A 176 0.61 6.84 -13.11
N GLY A 177 0.03 8.01 -12.84
CA GLY A 177 -0.36 8.99 -13.86
C GLY A 177 0.86 9.82 -14.27
N ASP A 178 1.06 10.06 -15.56
CA ASP A 178 2.25 10.76 -16.08
C ASP A 178 2.26 12.27 -15.82
N ILE A 179 1.10 12.84 -15.49
CA ILE A 179 0.95 14.26 -15.14
C ILE A 179 0.50 14.45 -13.68
N ASP A 180 0.85 13.52 -12.78
CA ASP A 180 0.54 13.61 -11.35
C ASP A 180 1.23 14.81 -10.71
N PRO A 181 0.47 15.84 -10.23
CA PRO A 181 1.04 17.02 -9.60
C PRO A 181 1.24 16.86 -8.08
N VAL A 182 0.72 15.76 -7.50
CA VAL A 182 0.75 15.49 -6.04
C VAL A 182 1.95 14.62 -5.70
N VAL A 183 2.03 13.44 -6.30
CA VAL A 183 3.22 12.59 -6.23
C VAL A 183 3.87 12.64 -7.61
N VAL A 184 4.85 13.49 -7.77
CA VAL A 184 5.48 13.70 -9.08
C VAL A 184 6.06 12.40 -9.63
N TRP A 185 5.97 12.22 -10.94
CA TRP A 185 6.34 10.99 -11.64
C TRP A 185 7.77 10.51 -11.34
N GLN A 186 8.65 11.43 -10.98
CA GLN A 186 10.03 11.15 -10.59
C GLN A 186 10.17 10.17 -9.42
N HIS A 187 9.15 10.06 -8.54
CA HIS A 187 9.15 9.04 -7.49
C HIS A 187 9.23 7.63 -8.08
N SER A 188 8.33 7.28 -9.01
CA SER A 188 8.35 5.98 -9.66
C SER A 188 9.58 5.76 -10.52
N LEU A 189 9.98 6.75 -11.33
CA LEU A 189 11.18 6.63 -12.17
C LEU A 189 12.45 6.43 -11.33
N GLY A 190 12.58 7.16 -10.20
CA GLY A 190 13.70 7.00 -9.29
C GLY A 190 13.75 5.63 -8.62
N PHE A 191 12.60 5.05 -8.29
CA PHE A 191 12.54 3.69 -7.75
C PHE A 191 12.90 2.64 -8.81
N LEU A 192 12.35 2.75 -10.02
CA LEU A 192 12.71 1.85 -11.13
C LEU A 192 14.21 1.89 -11.43
N LYS A 193 14.83 3.08 -11.40
CA LYS A 193 16.29 3.21 -11.57
C LYS A 193 17.03 2.47 -10.46
N ALA A 194 16.61 2.61 -9.20
CA ALA A 194 17.22 1.89 -8.08
C ALA A 194 17.02 0.36 -8.20
N CYS A 195 15.87 -0.10 -8.71
CA CYS A 195 15.63 -1.52 -8.98
C CYS A 195 16.55 -2.07 -10.07
N VAL A 196 16.77 -1.31 -11.16
CA VAL A 196 17.74 -1.69 -12.22
C VAL A 196 19.16 -1.83 -11.63
N GLU A 197 19.56 -0.92 -10.75
CA GLU A 197 20.88 -0.97 -10.10
C GLU A 197 21.02 -2.12 -9.10
N ALA A 198 19.88 -2.55 -8.51
CA ALA A 198 19.81 -3.63 -7.53
C ALA A 198 19.46 -5.00 -8.15
N ASP A 199 19.29 -5.10 -9.47
CA ASP A 199 18.88 -6.31 -10.20
C ASP A 199 17.55 -6.89 -9.70
N THR A 200 16.56 -6.01 -9.46
CA THR A 200 15.18 -6.37 -9.08
C THR A 200 14.17 -5.88 -10.13
N TYR A 201 13.05 -6.57 -10.26
CA TYR A 201 12.18 -6.48 -11.45
C TYR A 201 10.71 -6.19 -11.08
N PRO A 202 10.37 -4.96 -10.63
CA PRO A 202 8.97 -4.59 -10.48
C PRO A 202 8.29 -4.40 -11.84
N ASP A 203 7.01 -4.73 -11.93
CA ASP A 203 6.18 -4.34 -13.05
C ASP A 203 5.78 -2.86 -12.94
N TYR A 204 5.61 -2.21 -14.08
CA TYR A 204 5.25 -0.79 -14.11
C TYR A 204 4.20 -0.49 -15.18
N PHE A 205 3.16 0.27 -14.79
CA PHE A 205 2.14 0.71 -15.73
C PHE A 205 1.84 2.20 -15.56
N VAL A 206 1.91 2.94 -16.67
CA VAL A 206 1.60 4.37 -16.73
C VAL A 206 0.19 4.57 -17.28
N TYR A 207 -0.59 5.44 -16.61
CA TYR A 207 -1.84 5.95 -17.16
C TYR A 207 -1.58 7.32 -17.80
N PRO A 208 -1.45 7.41 -19.14
CA PRO A 208 -1.17 8.66 -19.81
C PRO A 208 -2.29 9.66 -19.62
N ARG A 209 -1.92 10.93 -19.38
CA ARG A 209 -2.83 12.06 -19.17
C ARG A 209 -3.72 11.95 -17.93
N HIS A 210 -3.32 11.13 -16.96
CA HIS A 210 -3.95 11.09 -15.64
C HIS A 210 -3.06 11.78 -14.60
N GLU A 211 -3.72 12.52 -13.74
CA GLU A 211 -3.17 13.11 -12.52
C GLU A 211 -3.01 12.05 -11.42
N HIS A 212 -3.03 12.48 -10.15
CA HIS A 212 -2.84 11.59 -9.00
C HIS A 212 -3.83 10.42 -8.94
N ASN A 213 -5.04 10.62 -9.43
CA ASN A 213 -6.07 9.58 -9.48
C ASN A 213 -6.47 9.27 -10.93
N VAL A 214 -6.54 7.99 -11.25
CA VAL A 214 -7.16 7.54 -12.50
C VAL A 214 -8.68 7.62 -12.34
N THR A 215 -9.31 8.48 -13.14
CA THR A 215 -10.74 8.80 -13.03
C THR A 215 -11.49 8.56 -14.35
N GLY A 216 -12.81 8.79 -14.32
CA GLY A 216 -13.65 8.69 -15.51
C GLY A 216 -13.71 7.27 -16.08
N LYS A 217 -13.74 7.19 -17.42
CA LYS A 217 -13.89 5.94 -18.17
C LYS A 217 -12.72 4.96 -18.05
N ASP A 218 -11.55 5.45 -17.61
CA ASP A 218 -10.34 4.62 -17.47
C ASP A 218 -10.23 3.96 -16.08
N ARG A 219 -11.10 4.37 -15.13
CA ARG A 219 -11.12 3.77 -13.79
C ARG A 219 -11.51 2.27 -13.78
N PRO A 220 -12.46 1.78 -14.56
CA PRO A 220 -12.70 0.33 -14.69
C PRO A 220 -11.49 -0.42 -15.20
N HIS A 221 -10.74 0.13 -16.17
CA HIS A 221 -9.49 -0.48 -16.65
C HIS A 221 -8.45 -0.58 -15.54
N LEU A 222 -8.32 0.45 -14.69
CA LEU A 222 -7.43 0.43 -13.52
C LEU A 222 -7.78 -0.73 -12.58
N HIS A 223 -9.07 -0.83 -12.18
CA HIS A 223 -9.50 -1.90 -11.27
C HIS A 223 -9.32 -3.29 -11.88
N GLU A 224 -9.61 -3.45 -13.17
CA GLU A 224 -9.39 -4.71 -13.88
C GLU A 224 -7.90 -5.07 -13.93
N LYS A 225 -7.02 -4.10 -14.18
CA LYS A 225 -5.57 -4.34 -14.18
C LYS A 225 -5.06 -4.78 -12.81
N ILE A 226 -5.52 -4.13 -11.75
CA ILE A 226 -5.19 -4.50 -10.36
C ILE A 226 -5.71 -5.92 -10.07
N THR A 227 -6.96 -6.19 -10.42
CA THR A 227 -7.59 -7.50 -10.21
C THR A 227 -6.81 -8.61 -10.90
N ARG A 228 -6.51 -8.46 -12.20
CA ARG A 228 -5.73 -9.44 -12.96
C ARG A 228 -4.37 -9.69 -12.35
N TYR A 229 -3.70 -8.66 -11.86
CA TYR A 229 -2.39 -8.83 -11.23
C TYR A 229 -2.47 -9.70 -9.98
N PHE A 230 -3.49 -9.51 -9.16
CA PHE A 230 -3.72 -10.39 -8.01
C PHE A 230 -4.16 -11.79 -8.44
N ASP A 231 -5.02 -11.93 -9.44
CA ASP A 231 -5.44 -13.24 -9.96
C ASP A 231 -4.22 -14.03 -10.50
N ASP A 232 -3.33 -13.39 -11.25
CA ASP A 232 -2.19 -14.02 -11.88
C ASP A 232 -1.13 -14.50 -10.87
N TYR A 233 -0.94 -13.76 -9.76
CA TYR A 233 0.18 -14.01 -8.85
C TYR A 233 -0.22 -14.42 -7.43
N LEU A 234 -1.48 -14.28 -7.04
CA LEU A 234 -1.97 -14.59 -5.70
C LEU A 234 -3.18 -15.53 -5.71
N GLY A 235 -3.99 -15.52 -6.77
CA GLY A 235 -5.31 -16.18 -6.80
C GLY A 235 -5.26 -17.71 -6.85
N ASN A 236 -4.28 -18.33 -7.45
CA ASN A 236 -4.22 -19.79 -7.66
C ASN A 236 -2.92 -20.39 -7.16
#